data_c33e2d9afd61fcc808a7e2be4ac04d63
#
_entry.id   c33e2d9afd61fcc808a7e2be4ac04d63
#
_cell.length_a   1.000
_cell.length_b   1.000
_cell.length_c   1.000
_cell.angle_alpha   90.00
_cell.angle_beta   90.00
_cell.angle_gamma   90.00
#
_symmetry.space_group_name_H-M   'P 1'
#
loop_
_entity.id
_entity.type
_entity.pdbx_description
1 polymer ?
#
loop_
_entity_poly.entity_id
_entity_poly.type
_entity_poly.pdbx_seq_one_letter_code
_entity_poly.pdbx_strand_id
1 'polypeptide(L)'
;MIRRVIVRREAKQDLREAKAWYRGISRELGRDFVRRIDDAIALARERPLAFQIVHRTFRRILLHRFPYALFYHAGEDRIVVVAVLHQARDPEILETRGL
;
A
#
# COMPACT_ATOMS: atom_id res chain seq x y z
N MET A 1 -15.15 1.01 15.26
CA MET A 1 -14.37 -0.20 15.52
C MET A 1 -12.99 -0.07 14.90
N ILE A 2 -11.95 -0.40 15.63
CA ILE A 2 -10.57 -0.33 15.12
C ILE A 2 -10.29 -1.64 14.39
N ARG A 3 -9.91 -1.52 13.11
CA ARG A 3 -9.54 -2.68 12.30
C ARG A 3 -8.06 -2.98 12.46
N ARG A 4 -7.73 -4.27 12.52
CA ARG A 4 -6.34 -4.71 12.54
C ARG A 4 -5.72 -4.47 11.16
N VAL A 5 -4.44 -4.15 11.15
CA VAL A 5 -3.67 -4.00 9.91
C VAL A 5 -2.63 -5.09 9.85
N ILE A 6 -2.67 -5.86 8.78
CA ILE A 6 -1.67 -6.89 8.50
C ILE A 6 -0.97 -6.48 7.22
N VAL A 7 0.35 -6.38 7.27
CA VAL A 7 1.15 -6.09 6.08
C VAL A 7 1.86 -7.39 5.69
N ARG A 8 1.55 -7.90 4.52
CA ARG A 8 2.13 -9.16 4.05
C ARG A 8 3.62 -8.99 3.78
N ARG A 9 4.36 -10.11 3.79
CA ARG A 9 5.81 -10.09 3.62
C ARG A 9 6.23 -9.39 2.33
N GLU A 10 5.55 -9.69 1.23
CA GLU A 10 5.86 -9.09 -0.06
C GLU A 10 5.64 -7.58 -0.06
N ALA A 11 4.58 -7.13 0.61
CA ALA A 11 4.30 -5.70 0.75
C ALA A 11 5.36 -5.01 1.61
N LYS A 12 5.83 -5.68 2.68
CA LYS A 12 6.92 -5.14 3.49
C LYS A 12 8.20 -4.98 2.66
N GLN A 13 8.47 -5.93 1.78
CA GLN A 13 9.62 -5.85 0.88
C GLN A 13 9.47 -4.68 -0.10
N ASP A 14 8.26 -4.53 -0.68
CA ASP A 14 7.96 -3.39 -1.56
C ASP A 14 8.25 -2.07 -0.85
N LEU A 15 7.80 -1.95 0.40
CA LEU A 15 7.99 -0.74 1.20
C LEU A 15 9.47 -0.47 1.46
N ARG A 16 10.22 -1.49 1.82
CA ARG A 16 11.66 -1.34 2.09
C ARG A 16 12.40 -0.84 0.85
N GLU A 17 12.08 -1.41 -0.30
CA GLU A 17 12.74 -1.03 -1.56
C GLU A 17 12.40 0.40 -1.97
N ALA A 18 11.14 0.77 -1.91
CA ALA A 18 10.70 2.12 -2.27
C ALA A 18 11.26 3.16 -1.30
N LYS A 19 11.21 2.87 0.00
CA LYS A 19 11.78 3.76 1.02
C LYS A 19 13.26 3.98 0.80
N ALA A 20 14.00 2.88 0.53
CA ALA A 20 15.44 2.97 0.30
C ALA A 20 15.77 3.83 -0.91
N TRP A 21 14.98 3.73 -1.97
CA TRP A 21 15.14 4.55 -3.17
C TRP A 21 15.05 6.04 -2.84
N TYR A 22 13.96 6.43 -2.14
CA TYR A 22 13.75 7.84 -1.80
C TYR A 22 14.76 8.33 -0.78
N ARG A 23 15.12 7.49 0.19
CA ARG A 23 16.12 7.82 1.19
C ARG A 23 17.50 8.03 0.54
N GLY A 24 17.79 7.32 -0.55
CA GLY A 24 19.02 7.52 -1.32
C GLY A 24 19.11 8.90 -1.95
N ILE A 25 17.93 9.52 -2.23
CA ILE A 25 17.86 10.88 -2.76
C ILE A 25 18.01 11.88 -1.62
N SER A 26 17.20 11.74 -0.56
CA SER A 26 17.34 12.53 0.65
C SER A 26 16.67 11.80 1.81
N ARG A 27 17.18 12.04 3.02
CA ARG A 27 16.64 11.47 4.24
C ARG A 27 15.19 11.94 4.46
N GLU A 28 14.95 13.21 4.19
CA GLU A 28 13.63 13.80 4.33
C GLU A 28 12.61 13.18 3.38
N LEU A 29 13.02 12.92 2.14
CA LEU A 29 12.13 12.32 1.15
C LEU A 29 11.73 10.90 1.55
N GLY A 30 12.65 10.13 2.12
CA GLY A 30 12.33 8.81 2.65
C GLY A 30 11.32 8.87 3.78
N ARG A 31 11.43 9.86 4.67
CA ARG A 31 10.46 10.07 5.76
C ARG A 31 9.10 10.45 5.22
N ASP A 32 9.06 11.33 4.22
CA ASP A 32 7.80 11.72 3.60
C ASP A 32 7.10 10.55 2.96
N PHE A 33 7.85 9.68 2.29
CA PHE A 33 7.28 8.48 1.68
C PHE A 33 6.59 7.61 2.74
N VAL A 34 7.27 7.35 3.86
CA VAL A 34 6.69 6.54 4.96
C VAL A 34 5.43 7.21 5.51
N ARG A 35 5.45 8.53 5.65
CA ARG A 35 4.28 9.26 6.14
C ARG A 35 3.08 9.11 5.21
N ARG A 36 3.31 9.13 3.89
CA ARG A 36 2.23 8.95 2.92
C ARG A 36 1.68 7.52 2.93
N ILE A 37 2.54 6.54 3.18
CA ILE A 37 2.11 5.17 3.39
C ILE A 37 1.23 5.05 4.63
N ASP A 38 1.65 5.65 5.75
CA ASP A 38 0.86 5.63 6.98
C ASP A 38 -0.50 6.29 6.79
N ASP A 39 -0.55 7.41 6.06
CA ASP A 39 -1.80 8.08 5.72
C ASP A 39 -2.73 7.16 4.91
N ALA A 40 -2.19 6.47 3.93
CA ALA A 40 -2.97 5.55 3.09
C ALA A 40 -3.53 4.38 3.93
N ILE A 41 -2.72 3.82 4.82
CA ILE A 41 -3.17 2.74 5.71
C ILE A 41 -4.28 3.25 6.63
N ALA A 42 -4.14 4.45 7.17
CA ALA A 42 -5.17 5.05 8.02
C ALA A 42 -6.49 5.20 7.25
N LEU A 43 -6.44 5.64 6.00
CA LEU A 43 -7.62 5.76 5.16
C LEU A 43 -8.29 4.40 4.91
N ALA A 44 -7.47 3.38 4.63
CA ALA A 44 -8.00 2.03 4.43
C ALA A 44 -8.70 1.50 5.69
N ARG A 45 -8.16 1.79 6.87
CA ARG A 45 -8.76 1.39 8.14
C ARG A 45 -10.07 2.12 8.41
N GLU A 46 -10.11 3.41 8.11
CA GLU A 46 -11.27 4.26 8.35
C GLU A 46 -12.41 3.97 7.39
N ARG A 47 -12.06 3.80 6.11
CA ARG A 47 -13.03 3.65 5.03
C ARG A 47 -12.65 2.50 4.10
N PRO A 48 -12.68 1.28 4.61
CA PRO A 48 -12.14 0.14 3.87
C PRO A 48 -12.84 -0.13 2.53
N LEU A 49 -14.10 0.25 2.39
CA LEU A 49 -14.88 -0.02 1.18
C LEU A 49 -14.99 1.20 0.26
N ALA A 50 -14.35 2.33 0.62
CA ALA A 50 -14.45 3.56 -0.15
C ALA A 50 -13.61 3.55 -1.43
N PHE A 51 -12.61 2.68 -1.51
CA PHE A 51 -11.67 2.69 -2.60
C PHE A 51 -11.97 1.62 -3.64
N GLN A 52 -11.60 1.89 -4.89
CA GLN A 52 -11.95 1.05 -6.03
C GLN A 52 -11.26 -0.31 -5.96
N ILE A 53 -12.02 -1.35 -6.26
CA ILE A 53 -11.47 -2.69 -6.51
C ILE A 53 -10.83 -2.66 -7.89
N VAL A 54 -9.57 -3.03 -7.98
CA VAL A 54 -8.81 -2.99 -9.23
C VAL A 54 -8.38 -4.36 -9.74
N HIS A 55 -8.35 -5.35 -8.86
CA HIS A 55 -7.99 -6.72 -9.22
C HIS A 55 -8.54 -7.68 -8.17
N ARG A 56 -9.38 -8.64 -8.58
CA ARG A 56 -10.03 -9.58 -7.66
C ARG A 56 -10.73 -8.83 -6.53
N THR A 57 -10.29 -9.00 -5.28
CA THR A 57 -10.83 -8.30 -4.12
C THR A 57 -9.93 -7.15 -3.67
N PHE A 58 -8.83 -6.90 -4.37
CA PHE A 58 -7.86 -5.89 -3.98
C PHE A 58 -8.31 -4.50 -4.37
N ARG A 59 -8.24 -3.60 -3.40
CA ARG A 59 -8.55 -2.19 -3.56
C ARG A 59 -7.26 -1.40 -3.64
N ARG A 60 -7.32 -0.23 -4.24
CA ARG A 60 -6.14 0.59 -4.50
C ARG A 60 -6.31 1.98 -3.90
N ILE A 61 -5.27 2.45 -3.20
CA ILE A 61 -5.14 3.84 -2.78
C ILE A 61 -3.89 4.40 -3.42
N LEU A 62 -4.05 5.47 -4.20
CA LEU A 62 -2.92 6.19 -4.77
C LEU A 62 -2.30 7.06 -3.68
N LEU A 63 -0.97 7.01 -3.55
CA LEU A 63 -0.28 7.85 -2.58
C LEU A 63 -0.32 9.31 -3.05
N HIS A 64 -0.47 10.22 -2.09
CA HIS A 64 -0.30 11.62 -2.37
C HIS A 64 1.19 11.90 -2.58
N ARG A 65 1.53 12.69 -3.60
CA ARG A 65 2.88 13.16 -3.91
C ARG A 65 3.81 12.14 -4.57
N PHE A 66 3.66 10.85 -4.29
CA PHE A 66 4.53 9.80 -4.82
C PHE A 66 3.80 8.95 -5.84
N PRO A 67 4.48 8.53 -6.94
CA PRO A 67 3.83 7.72 -7.98
C PRO A 67 3.72 6.24 -7.59
N TYR A 68 3.21 5.98 -6.41
CA TYR A 68 3.01 4.64 -5.87
C TYR A 68 1.55 4.44 -5.48
N ALA A 69 1.13 3.21 -5.48
CA ALA A 69 -0.18 2.80 -5.03
C ALA A 69 -0.07 1.71 -3.97
N LEU A 70 -0.93 1.79 -2.96
CA LEU A 70 -1.07 0.78 -1.93
C LEU A 70 -2.26 -0.09 -2.28
N PHE A 71 -2.07 -1.41 -2.27
CA PHE A 71 -3.11 -2.39 -2.58
C PHE A 71 -3.45 -3.18 -1.34
N TYR A 72 -4.74 -3.33 -1.06
CA TYR A 72 -5.17 -4.02 0.14
C TYR A 72 -6.46 -4.81 -0.08
N HIS A 73 -6.68 -5.79 0.78
CA HIS A 73 -7.93 -6.53 0.88
C HIS A 73 -8.63 -6.09 2.17
N ALA A 74 -9.92 -5.77 2.05
CA ALA A 74 -10.74 -5.39 3.20
C ALA A 74 -11.48 -6.63 3.71
N GLY A 75 -11.04 -7.17 4.84
CA GLY A 75 -11.75 -8.22 5.56
C GLY A 75 -12.77 -7.63 6.52
N GLU A 76 -13.47 -8.47 7.28
CA GLU A 76 -14.50 -8.02 8.20
C GLU A 76 -13.94 -7.15 9.32
N ASP A 77 -12.83 -7.57 9.91
CA ASP A 77 -12.24 -6.90 11.08
C ASP A 77 -10.80 -6.45 10.83
N ARG A 78 -10.32 -6.53 9.60
CA ARG A 78 -8.91 -6.27 9.30
C ARG A 78 -8.70 -5.78 7.89
N ILE A 79 -7.57 -5.11 7.71
CA ILE A 79 -7.06 -4.67 6.42
C ILE A 79 -5.78 -5.46 6.17
N VAL A 80 -5.68 -6.10 5.02
CA VAL A 80 -4.47 -6.83 4.63
C VAL A 80 -3.80 -6.10 3.48
N VAL A 81 -2.65 -5.49 3.74
CA VAL A 81 -1.87 -4.81 2.71
C VAL A 81 -1.08 -5.87 1.94
N VAL A 82 -1.32 -5.97 0.64
CA VAL A 82 -0.75 -7.03 -0.21
C VAL A 82 0.37 -6.53 -1.10
N ALA A 83 0.41 -5.24 -1.42
CA ALA A 83 1.43 -4.70 -2.31
C ALA A 83 1.53 -3.18 -2.18
N VAL A 84 2.73 -2.67 -2.45
CA VAL A 84 2.97 -1.24 -2.64
C VAL A 84 3.81 -1.12 -3.91
N LEU A 85 3.20 -0.67 -5.00
CA LEU A 85 3.83 -0.72 -6.31
C LEU A 85 3.88 0.66 -6.94
N HIS A 86 4.98 0.93 -7.65
CA HIS A 86 5.07 2.10 -8.51
C HIS A 86 3.98 2.00 -9.58
N GLN A 87 3.36 3.13 -9.92
CA GLN A 87 2.26 3.16 -10.89
C GLN A 87 2.65 2.66 -12.28
N ALA A 88 3.93 2.69 -12.60
CA ALA A 88 4.45 2.18 -13.87
C ALA A 88 4.63 0.65 -13.89
N ARG A 89 4.49 -0.03 -12.72
CA ARG A 89 4.61 -1.49 -12.66
C ARG A 89 3.39 -2.15 -13.28
N ASP A 90 3.61 -3.29 -13.92
CA ASP A 90 2.55 -4.10 -14.49
C ASP A 90 1.64 -4.61 -13.35
N PRO A 91 0.34 -4.33 -13.41
CA PRO A 91 -0.59 -4.82 -12.37
C PRO A 91 -0.72 -6.34 -12.32
N GLU A 92 -0.21 -7.07 -13.31
CA GLU A 92 -0.21 -8.54 -13.28
C GLU A 92 0.53 -9.10 -12.07
N ILE A 93 1.45 -8.33 -11.49
CA ILE A 93 2.15 -8.77 -10.29
C ILE A 93 1.18 -9.07 -9.15
N LEU A 94 0.00 -8.45 -9.15
CA LEU A 94 -1.00 -8.69 -8.12
C LEU A 94 -1.54 -10.12 -8.15
N GLU A 95 -1.47 -10.78 -9.30
CA GLU A 95 -1.91 -12.19 -9.40
C GLU A 95 -1.03 -13.10 -8.56
N THR A 96 0.22 -12.74 -8.35
CA THR A 96 1.16 -13.51 -7.54
C THR A 96 1.01 -13.21 -6.04
N ARG A 97 0.22 -12.21 -5.70
CA ARG A 97 0.03 -11.75 -4.33
C ARG A 97 -1.24 -12.31 -3.68
N GLY A 98 -1.73 -13.44 -4.16
CA GLY A 98 -2.98 -14.03 -3.68
C GLY A 98 -3.13 -14.05 -2.16
N LEU A 99 -4.37 -14.16 -1.68
CA LEU A 99 -4.69 -14.20 -0.25
C LEU A 99 -4.76 -15.62 0.28
#